data_3422d01c300d68bcf98b124fda8e1c00
#
_entry.id   3422d01c300d68bcf98b124fda8e1c00
#
_cell.length_a   1.000
_cell.length_b   1.000
_cell.length_c   1.000
_cell.angle_alpha   90.00
_cell.angle_beta   90.00
_cell.angle_gamma   90.00
#
_symmetry.space_group_name_H-M   'P 1'
#
loop_
_entity.id
_entity.type
_entity.pdbx_description
1 polymer ?
#
loop_
_entity_poly.entity_id
_entity_poly.type
_entity_poly.pdbx_seq_one_letter_code
_entity_poly.pdbx_strand_id
1 'polypeptide(L)'
;VKGWNLMNKAEKQQYIENLDQMSKDYSAVFVESFSEMSEKEMIEFRTEIRNNDGVTKVSKNNIVKIFVKKDDEKKGLIDFLSNQKLLIFTNNPVGTAKVCKKFEKDLKKLSAEAAFFDNQLYSKEDIAKVATLPSLEEIRGKIVGLINAPASKLVRLLQRPDQDIISILQNKKD
;
A
#
# COMPACT_ATOMS: atom_id res chain seq x y z
N VAL A 1 -26.14 -2.52 10.70
CA VAL A 1 -25.78 -1.78 9.48
C VAL A 1 -27.04 -1.68 8.64
N LYS A 2 -27.64 -0.47 8.54
CA LYS A 2 -28.80 -0.26 7.65
C LYS A 2 -28.39 -0.55 6.22
N GLY A 3 -29.15 -1.41 5.53
CA GLY A 3 -28.86 -1.76 4.14
C GLY A 3 -28.84 -0.53 3.24
N TRP A 4 -27.89 -0.44 2.34
CA TRP A 4 -27.63 0.68 1.41
C TRP A 4 -28.85 1.13 0.57
N ASN A 5 -29.87 0.27 0.47
CA ASN A 5 -31.10 0.58 -0.26
C ASN A 5 -32.12 1.42 0.54
N LEU A 6 -31.91 1.57 1.86
CA LEU A 6 -32.80 2.28 2.77
C LEU A 6 -32.25 3.67 3.18
N MET A 7 -31.12 4.10 2.61
CA MET A 7 -30.54 5.41 2.91
C MET A 7 -31.31 6.53 2.21
N ASN A 8 -31.73 7.53 3.00
CA ASN A 8 -32.35 8.75 2.50
C ASN A 8 -31.36 9.62 1.69
N LYS A 9 -31.89 10.56 0.90
CA LYS A 9 -31.06 11.47 0.09
C LYS A 9 -30.08 12.27 0.95
N ALA A 10 -30.48 12.73 2.13
CA ALA A 10 -29.63 13.43 3.09
C ALA A 10 -28.48 12.55 3.61
N GLU A 11 -28.78 11.30 4.00
CA GLU A 11 -27.76 10.37 4.46
C GLU A 11 -26.72 10.04 3.38
N LYS A 12 -27.13 9.97 2.12
CA LYS A 12 -26.22 9.79 0.99
C LYS A 12 -25.31 10.98 0.78
N GLN A 13 -25.82 12.20 0.95
CA GLN A 13 -25.02 13.42 0.87
C GLN A 13 -24.00 13.48 2.00
N GLN A 14 -24.40 13.21 3.24
CA GLN A 14 -23.48 13.14 4.38
C GLN A 14 -22.39 12.08 4.19
N TYR A 15 -22.74 10.95 3.60
CA TYR A 15 -21.75 9.90 3.31
C TYR A 15 -20.74 10.34 2.25
N ILE A 16 -21.17 11.06 1.21
CA ILE A 16 -20.29 11.62 0.18
C ILE A 16 -19.38 12.69 0.80
N GLU A 17 -19.91 13.55 1.66
CA GLU A 17 -19.11 14.56 2.39
C GLU A 17 -18.05 13.91 3.29
N ASN A 18 -18.39 12.82 3.98
CA ASN A 18 -17.43 12.04 4.76
C ASN A 18 -16.32 11.43 3.87
N LEU A 19 -16.67 10.94 2.67
CA LEU A 19 -15.66 10.45 1.72
C LEU A 19 -14.78 11.58 1.19
N ASP A 20 -15.35 12.75 0.96
CA ASP A 20 -14.61 13.95 0.53
C ASP A 20 -13.62 14.39 1.63
N GLN A 21 -14.03 14.38 2.90
CA GLN A 21 -13.15 14.69 4.02
C GLN A 21 -12.02 13.66 4.14
N MET A 22 -12.34 12.37 4.10
CA MET A 22 -11.32 11.33 4.12
C MET A 22 -10.34 11.45 2.95
N SER A 23 -10.82 11.80 1.75
CA SER A 23 -9.94 11.99 0.60
C SER A 23 -9.02 13.20 0.73
N LYS A 24 -9.33 14.16 1.60
CA LYS A 24 -8.45 15.31 1.92
C LYS A 24 -7.48 14.98 3.04
N ASP A 25 -7.90 14.15 3.99
CA ASP A 25 -7.09 13.73 5.13
C ASP A 25 -6.01 12.71 4.74
N TYR A 26 -6.24 11.95 3.67
CA TYR A 26 -5.35 10.90 3.19
C TYR A 26 -4.76 11.25 1.83
N SER A 27 -3.46 10.97 1.66
CA SER A 27 -2.70 11.32 0.44
C SER A 27 -2.95 10.36 -0.73
N ALA A 28 -3.44 9.16 -0.47
CA ALA A 28 -3.64 8.13 -1.48
C ALA A 28 -4.97 7.40 -1.33
N VAL A 29 -5.57 7.05 -2.46
CA VAL A 29 -6.81 6.26 -2.56
C VAL A 29 -6.57 5.07 -3.47
N PHE A 30 -6.78 3.84 -2.97
CA PHE A 30 -6.73 2.62 -3.76
C PHE A 30 -8.14 2.10 -4.00
N VAL A 31 -8.36 1.57 -5.18
CA VAL A 31 -9.60 0.89 -5.59
C VAL A 31 -9.28 -0.57 -5.85
N GLU A 32 -9.84 -1.44 -5.03
CA GLU A 32 -9.66 -2.88 -5.14
C GLU A 32 -10.98 -3.58 -5.42
N SER A 33 -10.91 -4.62 -6.24
CA SER A 33 -11.97 -5.57 -6.44
C SER A 33 -11.83 -6.70 -5.43
N PHE A 34 -12.91 -7.09 -4.78
CA PHE A 34 -12.92 -8.24 -3.90
C PHE A 34 -14.06 -9.19 -4.26
N SER A 35 -13.81 -10.48 -4.17
CA SER A 35 -14.80 -11.53 -4.40
C SER A 35 -14.66 -12.61 -3.35
N GLU A 36 -15.79 -13.04 -2.78
CA GLU A 36 -15.90 -14.21 -1.89
C GLU A 36 -14.89 -14.26 -0.73
N MET A 37 -14.56 -13.11 -0.13
CA MET A 37 -13.71 -13.06 1.05
C MET A 37 -14.49 -13.53 2.29
N SER A 38 -13.85 -14.37 3.10
CA SER A 38 -14.33 -14.72 4.43
C SER A 38 -14.27 -13.50 5.38
N GLU A 39 -15.15 -13.47 6.38
CA GLU A 39 -15.14 -12.42 7.41
C GLU A 39 -13.79 -12.33 8.13
N LYS A 40 -13.15 -13.48 8.41
CA LYS A 40 -11.83 -13.54 9.05
C LYS A 40 -10.76 -12.89 8.17
N GLU A 41 -10.70 -13.26 6.90
CA GLU A 41 -9.77 -12.67 5.90
C GLU A 41 -9.95 -11.15 5.79
N MET A 42 -11.22 -10.69 5.80
CA MET A 42 -11.52 -9.26 5.74
C MET A 42 -11.07 -8.52 7.02
N ILE A 43 -11.18 -9.14 8.19
CA ILE A 43 -10.73 -8.54 9.45
C ILE A 43 -9.20 -8.46 9.47
N GLU A 44 -8.50 -9.52 9.06
CA GLU A 44 -7.03 -9.53 8.95
C GLU A 44 -6.54 -8.46 7.98
N PHE A 45 -7.14 -8.40 6.79
CA PHE A 45 -6.82 -7.37 5.80
C PHE A 45 -7.00 -5.95 6.35
N ARG A 46 -8.14 -5.66 6.99
CA ARG A 46 -8.38 -4.35 7.61
C ARG A 46 -7.40 -4.02 8.72
N THR A 47 -6.97 -5.01 9.47
CA THR A 47 -5.99 -4.83 10.54
C THR A 47 -4.62 -4.50 9.98
N GLU A 48 -4.16 -5.21 8.93
CA GLU A 48 -2.88 -4.91 8.26
C GLU A 48 -2.89 -3.52 7.58
N ILE A 49 -4.01 -3.13 6.97
CA ILE A 49 -4.15 -1.78 6.40
C ILE A 49 -4.10 -0.69 7.49
N ARG A 50 -4.75 -0.92 8.64
CA ARG A 50 -4.67 0.02 9.77
C ARG A 50 -3.26 0.16 10.33
N ASN A 51 -2.50 -0.92 10.38
CA ASN A 51 -1.09 -0.89 10.80
C ASN A 51 -0.20 -0.07 9.85
N ASN A 52 -0.66 0.18 8.62
CA ASN A 52 -0.01 1.03 7.62
C ASN A 52 -0.71 2.39 7.46
N ASP A 53 -1.36 2.90 8.53
CA ASP A 53 -2.05 4.19 8.53
C ASP A 53 -3.13 4.32 7.44
N GLY A 54 -3.83 3.21 7.16
CA GLY A 54 -4.89 3.17 6.17
C GLY A 54 -6.26 2.85 6.76
N VAL A 55 -7.30 3.29 6.07
CA VAL A 55 -8.70 3.01 6.39
C VAL A 55 -9.39 2.39 5.18
N THR A 56 -10.09 1.27 5.41
CA THR A 56 -10.84 0.58 4.36
C THR A 56 -12.32 0.89 4.46
N LYS A 57 -12.94 1.20 3.33
CA LYS A 57 -14.39 1.44 3.21
C LYS A 57 -14.95 0.66 2.03
N VAL A 58 -16.02 -0.08 2.27
CA VAL A 58 -16.82 -0.68 1.21
C VAL A 58 -17.92 0.31 0.87
N SER A 59 -18.06 0.68 -0.38
CA SER A 59 -19.04 1.65 -0.84
C SER A 59 -19.77 1.16 -2.09
N LYS A 60 -21.05 1.59 -2.24
CA LYS A 60 -21.81 1.31 -3.45
C LYS A 60 -21.24 2.13 -4.61
N ASN A 61 -20.97 1.48 -5.75
CA ASN A 61 -20.33 2.12 -6.92
C ASN A 61 -21.00 3.43 -7.36
N ASN A 62 -22.33 3.50 -7.29
CA ASN A 62 -23.06 4.71 -7.67
C ASN A 62 -22.71 5.92 -6.77
N ILE A 63 -22.44 5.68 -5.49
CA ILE A 63 -22.03 6.75 -4.55
C ILE A 63 -20.59 7.16 -4.86
N VAL A 64 -19.72 6.18 -5.09
CA VAL A 64 -18.31 6.43 -5.46
C VAL A 64 -18.23 7.18 -6.79
N LYS A 65 -19.05 6.84 -7.79
CA LYS A 65 -19.13 7.57 -9.06
C LYS A 65 -19.53 9.03 -8.89
N ILE A 66 -20.45 9.34 -7.95
CA ILE A 66 -20.82 10.73 -7.64
C ILE A 66 -19.67 11.46 -6.95
N PHE A 67 -18.99 10.79 -6.02
CA PHE A 67 -17.82 11.33 -5.34
C PHE A 67 -16.70 11.65 -6.33
N VAL A 68 -16.34 10.71 -7.19
CA VAL A 68 -15.26 10.86 -8.19
C VAL A 68 -15.59 11.93 -9.25
N LYS A 69 -16.87 12.10 -9.61
CA LYS A 69 -17.31 13.15 -10.55
C LYS A 69 -17.14 14.58 -10.03
N LYS A 70 -17.06 14.77 -8.71
CA LYS A 70 -16.84 16.09 -8.13
C LYS A 70 -15.40 16.58 -8.34
N ASP A 71 -14.44 15.64 -8.36
CA ASP A 71 -13.03 15.94 -8.53
C ASP A 71 -12.59 15.55 -9.95
N ASP A 72 -12.28 16.54 -10.78
CA ASP A 72 -11.89 16.34 -12.17
C ASP A 72 -10.63 15.46 -12.32
N GLU A 73 -9.72 15.54 -11.37
CA GLU A 73 -8.47 14.76 -11.35
C GLU A 73 -8.67 13.26 -11.14
N LYS A 74 -9.77 12.88 -10.48
CA LYS A 74 -10.10 11.48 -10.16
C LYS A 74 -11.00 10.81 -11.20
N LYS A 75 -11.42 11.53 -12.25
CA LYS A 75 -12.36 11.00 -13.27
C LYS A 75 -11.90 9.68 -13.88
N GLY A 76 -10.62 9.45 -14.03
CA GLY A 76 -10.07 8.19 -14.53
C GLY A 76 -10.39 6.95 -13.68
N LEU A 77 -10.78 7.12 -12.41
CA LEU A 77 -11.19 6.00 -11.56
C LEU A 77 -12.60 5.47 -11.90
N ILE A 78 -13.41 6.21 -12.65
CA ILE A 78 -14.81 5.82 -12.97
C ILE A 78 -14.86 4.52 -13.77
N ASP A 79 -13.92 4.33 -14.70
CA ASP A 79 -13.85 3.17 -15.58
C ASP A 79 -13.57 1.87 -14.83
N PHE A 80 -12.90 1.99 -13.67
CA PHE A 80 -12.56 0.86 -12.80
C PHE A 80 -13.66 0.52 -11.77
N LEU A 81 -14.75 1.32 -11.68
CA LEU A 81 -15.83 1.13 -10.71
C LEU A 81 -16.92 0.16 -11.24
N SER A 82 -16.51 -1.05 -11.61
CA SER A 82 -17.41 -2.19 -11.91
C SER A 82 -17.33 -3.22 -10.78
N ASN A 83 -18.38 -3.99 -10.54
CA ASN A 83 -18.48 -5.00 -9.47
C ASN A 83 -18.34 -4.43 -8.03
N GLN A 84 -18.11 -5.33 -7.06
CA GLN A 84 -17.93 -4.93 -5.66
C GLN A 84 -16.53 -4.33 -5.46
N LYS A 85 -16.48 -3.09 -4.95
CA LYS A 85 -15.23 -2.36 -4.75
C LYS A 85 -14.99 -2.02 -3.29
N LEU A 86 -13.74 -2.13 -2.92
CA LEU A 86 -13.18 -1.69 -1.66
C LEU A 86 -12.35 -0.44 -1.92
N LEU A 87 -12.62 0.62 -1.17
CA LEU A 87 -11.81 1.83 -1.17
C LEU A 87 -10.87 1.78 0.03
N ILE A 88 -9.61 2.06 -0.21
CA ILE A 88 -8.59 2.17 0.83
C ILE A 88 -8.01 3.57 0.77
N PHE A 89 -8.12 4.30 1.88
CA PHE A 89 -7.54 5.61 2.06
C PHE A 89 -6.29 5.45 2.93
N THR A 90 -5.15 5.99 2.51
CA THR A 90 -3.89 5.79 3.23
C THR A 90 -2.94 6.97 3.05
N ASN A 91 -2.05 7.17 4.04
CA ASN A 91 -0.92 8.09 3.96
C ASN A 91 0.39 7.39 3.58
N ASN A 92 0.38 6.05 3.56
CA ASN A 92 1.54 5.25 3.17
C ASN A 92 1.22 4.37 1.95
N PRO A 93 1.30 4.93 0.72
CA PRO A 93 0.94 4.20 -0.49
C PRO A 93 1.80 2.95 -0.73
N VAL A 94 3.11 3.01 -0.41
CA VAL A 94 4.02 1.88 -0.60
C VAL A 94 3.71 0.73 0.35
N GLY A 95 3.46 1.03 1.64
CA GLY A 95 3.08 0.03 2.62
C GLY A 95 1.77 -0.66 2.27
N THR A 96 0.76 0.14 1.89
CA THR A 96 -0.54 -0.35 1.45
C THR A 96 -0.44 -1.22 0.20
N ALA A 97 0.33 -0.79 -0.83
CA ALA A 97 0.53 -1.58 -2.05
C ALA A 97 1.21 -2.94 -1.76
N LYS A 98 2.14 -3.01 -0.80
CA LYS A 98 2.75 -4.29 -0.36
C LYS A 98 1.73 -5.23 0.28
N VAL A 99 0.87 -4.69 1.16
CA VAL A 99 -0.20 -5.47 1.79
C VAL A 99 -1.18 -5.98 0.74
N CYS A 100 -1.66 -5.12 -0.15
CA CYS A 100 -2.57 -5.49 -1.23
C CYS A 100 -1.98 -6.61 -2.10
N LYS A 101 -0.71 -6.49 -2.50
CA LYS A 101 -0.01 -7.51 -3.29
C LYS A 101 0.19 -8.83 -2.54
N LYS A 102 0.43 -8.79 -1.21
CA LYS A 102 0.52 -9.97 -0.37
C LYS A 102 -0.81 -10.71 -0.38
N PHE A 103 -1.90 -10.02 -0.06
CA PHE A 103 -3.24 -10.62 -0.04
C PHE A 103 -3.73 -11.06 -1.44
N GLU A 104 -3.37 -10.34 -2.51
CA GLU A 104 -3.64 -10.77 -3.88
C GLU A 104 -2.99 -12.12 -4.19
N LYS A 105 -1.75 -12.36 -3.72
CA LYS A 105 -1.05 -13.63 -3.90
C LYS A 105 -1.63 -14.75 -3.04
N ASP A 106 -1.90 -14.45 -1.77
CA ASP A 106 -2.30 -15.45 -0.77
C ASP A 106 -3.75 -15.91 -1.01
N LEU A 107 -4.65 -15.00 -1.28
CA LEU A 107 -6.08 -15.28 -1.37
C LEU A 107 -6.59 -15.40 -2.81
N LYS A 108 -5.93 -14.78 -3.81
CA LYS A 108 -6.40 -14.67 -5.21
C LYS A 108 -7.84 -14.14 -5.35
N LYS A 109 -8.40 -13.58 -4.27
CA LYS A 109 -9.76 -13.05 -4.15
C LYS A 109 -9.80 -11.53 -4.16
N LEU A 110 -8.63 -10.90 -4.01
CA LEU A 110 -8.41 -9.46 -4.11
C LEU A 110 -7.64 -9.16 -5.38
N SER A 111 -7.99 -8.05 -6.02
CA SER A 111 -7.23 -7.52 -7.16
C SER A 111 -7.22 -6.01 -7.09
N ALA A 112 -6.02 -5.45 -6.98
CA ALA A 112 -5.83 -4.02 -7.11
C ALA A 112 -6.10 -3.63 -8.57
N GLU A 113 -6.99 -2.68 -8.80
CA GLU A 113 -7.35 -2.23 -10.15
C GLU A 113 -6.76 -0.86 -10.47
N ALA A 114 -6.89 0.06 -9.55
CA ALA A 114 -6.37 1.41 -9.72
C ALA A 114 -6.00 2.02 -8.37
N ALA A 115 -5.06 2.95 -8.39
CA ALA A 115 -4.72 3.78 -7.26
C ALA A 115 -4.56 5.23 -7.72
N PHE A 116 -4.89 6.17 -6.86
CA PHE A 116 -4.72 7.58 -7.08
C PHE A 116 -3.89 8.17 -5.94
N PHE A 117 -2.71 8.68 -6.23
CA PHE A 117 -1.84 9.41 -5.30
C PHE A 117 -0.92 10.36 -6.09
N ASP A 118 -0.43 11.40 -5.44
CA ASP A 118 0.40 12.45 -6.06
C ASP A 118 -0.24 13.07 -7.32
N ASN A 119 -1.58 13.20 -7.33
CA ASN A 119 -2.37 13.70 -8.46
C ASN A 119 -2.21 12.87 -9.76
N GLN A 120 -1.79 11.61 -9.63
CA GLN A 120 -1.65 10.68 -10.75
C GLN A 120 -2.46 9.42 -10.54
N LEU A 121 -2.97 8.91 -11.64
CA LEU A 121 -3.68 7.63 -11.68
C LEU A 121 -2.70 6.52 -12.01
N TYR A 122 -2.65 5.51 -11.16
CA TYR A 122 -1.82 4.32 -11.33
C TYR A 122 -2.68 3.13 -11.71
N SER A 123 -2.25 2.41 -12.74
CA SER A 123 -2.86 1.16 -13.16
C SER A 123 -2.43 -0.01 -12.28
N LYS A 124 -3.06 -1.16 -12.47
CA LYS A 124 -2.68 -2.41 -11.78
C LYS A 124 -1.19 -2.74 -11.91
N GLU A 125 -0.61 -2.55 -13.10
CA GLU A 125 0.81 -2.83 -13.36
C GLU A 125 1.73 -1.89 -12.59
N ASP A 126 1.34 -0.62 -12.48
CA ASP A 126 2.14 0.37 -11.77
C ASP A 126 2.05 0.19 -10.26
N ILE A 127 0.87 -0.19 -9.72
CA ILE A 127 0.72 -0.60 -8.32
C ILE A 127 1.64 -1.78 -8.00
N ALA A 128 1.77 -2.74 -8.91
CA ALA A 128 2.69 -3.86 -8.74
C ALA A 128 4.16 -3.40 -8.68
N LYS A 129 4.55 -2.37 -9.43
CA LYS A 129 5.90 -1.76 -9.36
C LYS A 129 6.08 -1.02 -8.03
N VAL A 130 5.10 -0.21 -7.61
CA VAL A 130 5.12 0.51 -6.33
C VAL A 130 5.27 -0.46 -5.15
N ALA A 131 4.60 -1.61 -5.19
CA ALA A 131 4.74 -2.63 -4.14
C ALA A 131 6.14 -3.26 -4.06
N THR A 132 6.99 -3.11 -5.08
CA THR A 132 8.40 -3.56 -5.03
C THR A 132 9.35 -2.54 -4.42
N LEU A 133 8.91 -1.30 -4.23
CA LEU A 133 9.73 -0.26 -3.63
C LEU A 133 9.99 -0.57 -2.14
N PRO A 134 11.19 -0.23 -1.64
CA PRO A 134 11.49 -0.36 -0.23
C PRO A 134 10.63 0.62 0.60
N SER A 135 10.33 0.27 1.84
CA SER A 135 9.64 1.17 2.77
C SER A 135 10.50 2.41 3.10
N LEU A 136 9.86 3.47 3.59
CA LEU A 136 10.58 4.69 4.01
C LEU A 136 11.66 4.37 5.05
N GLU A 137 11.39 3.45 5.97
CA GLU A 137 12.36 3.03 6.98
C GLU A 137 13.54 2.27 6.37
N GLU A 138 13.26 1.38 5.43
CA GLU A 138 14.30 0.67 4.68
C GLU A 138 15.18 1.63 3.86
N ILE A 139 14.57 2.67 3.24
CA ILE A 139 15.32 3.70 2.51
C ILE A 139 16.21 4.50 3.46
N ARG A 140 15.67 4.93 4.61
CA ARG A 140 16.45 5.62 5.64
C ARG A 140 17.61 4.76 6.13
N GLY A 141 17.37 3.48 6.40
CA GLY A 141 18.41 2.53 6.77
C GLY A 141 19.49 2.38 5.70
N LYS A 142 19.11 2.31 4.42
CA LYS A 142 20.05 2.26 3.29
C LYS A 142 20.90 3.53 3.18
N ILE A 143 20.31 4.71 3.39
CA ILE A 143 21.04 5.98 3.36
C ILE A 143 22.10 6.01 4.48
N VAL A 144 21.72 5.66 5.71
CA VAL A 144 22.64 5.57 6.84
C VAL A 144 23.75 4.55 6.57
N GLY A 145 23.38 3.38 6.01
CA GLY A 145 24.33 2.36 5.60
C GLY A 145 25.33 2.86 4.55
N LEU A 146 24.88 3.63 3.55
CA LEU A 146 25.75 4.23 2.53
C LEU A 146 26.71 5.25 3.12
N ILE A 147 26.29 6.06 4.09
CA ILE A 147 27.14 7.03 4.77
C ILE A 147 28.22 6.32 5.59
N ASN A 148 27.88 5.21 6.23
CA ASN A 148 28.81 4.41 7.04
C ASN A 148 29.68 3.43 6.22
N ALA A 149 29.33 3.18 4.97
CA ALA A 149 30.02 2.22 4.12
C ALA A 149 31.53 2.49 3.96
N PRO A 150 31.98 3.75 3.72
CA PRO A 150 33.42 4.05 3.61
C PRO A 150 34.19 3.72 4.88
N ALA A 151 33.67 4.12 6.04
CA ALA A 151 34.28 3.85 7.33
C ALA A 151 34.39 2.34 7.63
N SER A 152 33.30 1.62 7.40
CA SER A 152 33.26 0.16 7.55
C SER A 152 34.22 -0.54 6.60
N LYS A 153 34.38 -0.02 5.37
CA LYS A 153 35.33 -0.56 4.38
C LYS A 153 36.78 -0.37 4.83
N LEU A 154 37.11 0.81 5.39
CA LEU A 154 38.42 1.08 5.94
C LEU A 154 38.76 0.15 7.11
N VAL A 155 37.84 -0.01 8.07
CA VAL A 155 38.01 -0.93 9.19
C VAL A 155 38.26 -2.36 8.72
N ARG A 156 37.47 -2.86 7.74
CA ARG A 156 37.69 -4.18 7.16
C ARG A 156 39.04 -4.33 6.48
N LEU A 157 39.51 -3.31 5.77
CA LEU A 157 40.83 -3.31 5.14
C LEU A 157 41.95 -3.37 6.16
N LEU A 158 41.82 -2.70 7.32
CA LEU A 158 42.79 -2.75 8.41
C LEU A 158 42.80 -4.09 9.15
N GLN A 159 41.66 -4.76 9.26
CA GLN A 159 41.50 -6.07 9.92
C GLN A 159 41.87 -7.24 9.01
N ARG A 160 41.91 -7.05 7.69
CA ARG A 160 42.15 -8.12 6.72
C ARG A 160 43.50 -8.82 6.88
N PRO A 161 44.63 -8.13 7.14
CA PRO A 161 45.91 -8.81 7.33
C PRO A 161 45.89 -9.82 8.46
N ASP A 162 45.21 -9.54 9.57
CA ASP A 162 45.12 -10.43 10.72
C ASP A 162 44.34 -11.72 10.39
N GLN A 163 43.25 -11.58 9.63
CA GLN A 163 42.40 -12.70 9.20
C GLN A 163 43.13 -13.58 8.18
N ASP A 164 43.86 -12.97 7.23
CA ASP A 164 44.63 -13.70 6.22
C ASP A 164 45.78 -14.52 6.88
N ILE A 165 46.47 -13.96 7.90
CA ILE A 165 47.50 -14.67 8.67
C ILE A 165 46.90 -15.87 9.45
N ILE A 166 45.76 -15.65 10.10
CA ILE A 166 45.05 -16.72 10.85
C ILE A 166 44.63 -17.85 9.92
N SER A 167 44.10 -17.52 8.74
CA SER A 167 43.67 -18.53 7.76
C SER A 167 44.86 -19.34 7.21
N ILE A 168 46.00 -18.71 6.96
CA ILE A 168 47.23 -19.39 6.52
C ILE A 168 47.77 -20.32 7.62
N LEU A 169 47.73 -19.91 8.88
CA LEU A 169 48.17 -20.74 10.01
C LEU A 169 47.22 -21.92 10.26
N GLN A 170 45.93 -21.77 10.03
CA GLN A 170 44.95 -22.85 10.14
C GLN A 170 45.13 -23.90 9.02
N ASN A 171 45.32 -23.45 7.77
CA ASN A 171 45.53 -24.32 6.63
C ASN A 171 46.92 -25.03 6.64
N LYS A 172 47.87 -24.61 7.47
CA LYS A 172 49.16 -25.23 7.60
C LYS A 172 49.19 -26.32 8.68
N LYS A 173 48.06 -26.53 9.37
CA LYS A 173 47.93 -27.52 10.46
C LYS A 173 47.36 -28.86 10.01
N ASP A 174 46.94 -28.98 8.76
CA ASP A 174 46.60 -30.19 8.03
C ASP A 174 47.78 -30.54 7.07
#